data_8a6b0ed2b229e34e079981cd8a783b6a
#
_entry.id   8a6b0ed2b229e34e079981cd8a783b6a
#
_cell.length_a   1.000
_cell.length_b   1.000
_cell.length_c   1.000
_cell.angle_alpha   90.00
_cell.angle_beta   90.00
_cell.angle_gamma   90.00
#
_symmetry.space_group_name_H-M   'P 1'
#
loop_
_entity.id
_entity.type
_entity.pdbx_description
1 polymer ?
#
loop_
_entity_poly.entity_id
_entity_poly.type
_entity_poly.pdbx_seq_one_letter_code
_entity_poly.pdbx_strand_id
1 'polypeptide(L)'
;TDVNAAAYAYSTVGPSLYDATASDVRNWMDMGIQISFEDPNAGSGWGNVLYIAVLVVGIVAFFLILRSMSGGSGKVMNFGKTKARVSTNIKVRFSDVAGAEEEKEELKEVVEFLKSPKKFADLGAKIPKGVLLVGPPGTGKTLFAKAVAGEAGVPFFSVSGSDFVEMYVGVGASRVRDLFDMAKRNQPCIIFIDEIDAVGRQRGAGLGGGHDEREQTLNQILVQMDGFETNEGVIVMAATNRADILDSALLRPGRFDRQIYVNLPDVKGREAILKVHARNKPLAPDVNFKVIARMTSGFSGADLANLLNEAAILAAREGKHMIGNLELYEGINKVIMGPQKKSRVVTEADKKCTAYHEAGHAILAKLCEHNDNVHEVSI
;
A
#
# COMPACT_ATOMS: atom_id res chain seq x y z
N THR A 1 77.29 -77.58 21.25
CA THR A 1 75.94 -77.82 20.74
C THR A 1 75.13 -76.54 20.85
N ASP A 2 74.99 -75.94 19.72
CA ASP A 2 74.29 -74.72 19.50
C ASP A 2 72.81 -74.90 19.82
N VAL A 3 72.30 -74.09 20.66
CA VAL A 3 70.85 -73.86 20.79
C VAL A 3 70.58 -72.50 20.22
N ASN A 4 70.09 -72.49 18.99
CA ASN A 4 69.54 -71.32 18.40
C ASN A 4 68.35 -70.84 19.23
N ALA A 5 68.53 -69.81 20.03
CA ALA A 5 67.46 -69.10 20.68
C ALA A 5 66.79 -68.28 19.63
N ALA A 6 65.61 -68.70 19.19
CA ALA A 6 64.74 -67.89 18.36
C ALA A 6 64.27 -66.70 19.24
N ALA A 7 64.73 -65.56 18.88
CA ALA A 7 64.25 -64.31 19.54
C ALA A 7 62.82 -64.11 19.09
N TYR A 8 61.87 -64.30 19.99
CA TYR A 8 60.52 -63.96 19.79
C TYR A 8 60.32 -62.45 20.15
N ALA A 9 60.03 -61.64 19.15
CA ALA A 9 59.67 -60.26 19.37
C ALA A 9 58.15 -60.20 19.68
N TYR A 10 57.83 -59.82 20.85
CA TYR A 10 56.42 -59.54 21.20
C TYR A 10 56.25 -58.05 21.13
N SER A 11 55.30 -57.56 20.32
CA SER A 11 54.84 -56.18 20.37
C SER A 11 53.56 -56.11 21.19
N THR A 12 53.51 -55.32 22.19
CA THR A 12 52.31 -55.02 22.96
C THR A 12 52.15 -53.50 23.06
N VAL A 13 50.93 -53.05 23.05
CA VAL A 13 50.62 -51.64 23.34
C VAL A 13 50.60 -51.52 24.84
N GLY A 14 51.71 -51.02 25.43
CA GLY A 14 51.80 -50.73 26.86
C GLY A 14 51.08 -49.44 27.26
N PRO A 15 50.95 -49.17 28.55
CA PRO A 15 50.40 -47.92 29.04
C PRO A 15 51.18 -46.74 28.47
N SER A 16 50.49 -45.61 28.29
CA SER A 16 51.07 -44.41 27.72
C SER A 16 52.22 -43.92 28.63
N LEU A 17 53.22 -43.25 28.04
CA LEU A 17 54.39 -42.67 28.79
C LEU A 17 53.99 -41.83 30.04
N TYR A 18 52.74 -41.42 30.14
CA TYR A 18 52.19 -40.70 31.29
C TYR A 18 51.91 -41.62 32.50
N ASP A 19 51.72 -42.92 32.29
CA ASP A 19 51.36 -43.86 33.36
C ASP A 19 52.58 -44.67 33.88
N ALA A 20 53.71 -44.68 33.13
CA ALA A 20 54.94 -45.36 33.54
C ALA A 20 55.85 -44.37 34.30
N THR A 21 56.22 -44.71 35.53
CA THR A 21 57.20 -43.92 36.28
C THR A 21 58.63 -44.13 35.76
N ALA A 22 59.50 -43.14 35.89
CA ALA A 22 60.91 -43.26 35.49
C ALA A 22 61.66 -44.45 36.15
N SER A 23 61.17 -44.96 37.26
CA SER A 23 61.67 -46.17 38.00
C SER A 23 61.25 -47.46 37.26
N ASP A 24 60.06 -47.50 36.68
CA ASP A 24 59.56 -48.66 35.94
C ASP A 24 60.37 -48.85 34.63
N VAL A 25 60.64 -47.76 33.95
CA VAL A 25 61.46 -47.79 32.71
C VAL A 25 62.89 -48.24 32.99
N ARG A 26 63.51 -47.83 34.13
CA ARG A 26 64.82 -48.30 34.52
C ARG A 26 64.83 -49.76 34.88
N ASN A 27 63.86 -50.24 35.68
CA ASN A 27 63.72 -51.66 36.00
C ASN A 27 63.59 -52.54 34.78
N TRP A 28 62.91 -52.08 33.75
CA TRP A 28 62.80 -52.84 32.51
C TRP A 28 64.14 -52.85 31.73
N MET A 29 64.89 -51.75 31.71
CA MET A 29 66.19 -51.68 31.05
C MET A 29 67.17 -52.56 31.80
N ASP A 30 67.19 -52.62 33.19
CA ASP A 30 68.05 -53.45 33.98
C ASP A 30 67.75 -54.97 33.84
N MET A 31 66.56 -55.31 33.46
CA MET A 31 66.14 -56.67 33.07
C MET A 31 66.52 -57.04 31.59
N GLY A 32 67.25 -56.16 30.90
CA GLY A 32 67.69 -56.41 29.52
C GLY A 32 66.63 -56.25 28.45
N ILE A 33 65.55 -55.64 28.77
CA ILE A 33 64.47 -55.40 27.80
C ILE A 33 64.85 -54.16 27.01
N GLN A 34 64.97 -54.33 25.70
CA GLN A 34 65.10 -53.18 24.76
C GLN A 34 63.76 -52.54 24.55
N ILE A 35 63.61 -51.34 25.00
CA ILE A 35 62.39 -50.56 24.84
C ILE A 35 62.59 -49.57 23.70
N SER A 36 61.82 -49.70 22.63
CA SER A 36 61.78 -48.69 21.60
C SER A 36 60.39 -48.06 21.60
N PHE A 37 60.32 -46.73 21.63
CA PHE A 37 59.10 -45.99 21.52
C PHE A 37 58.88 -45.61 20.07
N GLU A 38 57.89 -46.19 19.41
CA GLU A 38 57.42 -45.71 18.14
C GLU A 38 56.28 -44.72 18.36
N ASP A 39 56.44 -43.52 17.86
CA ASP A 39 55.35 -42.54 17.82
C ASP A 39 54.28 -43.06 16.84
N PRO A 40 53.07 -43.38 17.34
CA PRO A 40 52.01 -43.89 16.49
C PRO A 40 51.60 -42.90 15.38
N ASN A 41 52.04 -41.63 15.47
CA ASN A 41 51.76 -40.59 14.51
C ASN A 41 52.96 -40.31 13.54
N ALA A 42 54.09 -40.98 13.69
CA ALA A 42 55.28 -40.77 12.82
C ALA A 42 55.10 -41.24 11.36
N GLY A 43 53.96 -41.85 11.04
CA GLY A 43 53.73 -42.49 9.74
C GLY A 43 52.85 -41.71 8.74
N SER A 44 52.20 -40.59 9.13
CA SER A 44 51.33 -39.91 8.14
C SER A 44 51.45 -38.37 8.20
N GLY A 45 52.47 -37.87 7.50
CA GLY A 45 52.48 -36.43 7.15
C GLY A 45 51.20 -36.00 6.39
N TRP A 46 50.45 -36.94 5.87
CA TRP A 46 49.16 -36.75 5.20
C TRP A 46 48.03 -36.44 6.21
N GLY A 47 48.06 -36.95 7.43
CA GLY A 47 47.04 -36.63 8.45
C GLY A 47 47.04 -35.14 8.84
N ASN A 48 48.24 -34.57 9.03
CA ASN A 48 48.38 -33.13 9.32
C ASN A 48 47.98 -32.25 8.12
N VAL A 49 48.30 -32.69 6.88
CA VAL A 49 47.90 -32.00 5.65
C VAL A 49 46.40 -32.02 5.50
N LEU A 50 45.75 -33.14 5.81
CA LEU A 50 44.28 -33.28 5.72
C LEU A 50 43.58 -32.45 6.80
N TYR A 51 44.14 -32.40 8.00
CA TYR A 51 43.60 -31.53 9.07
C TYR A 51 43.70 -30.04 8.71
N ILE A 52 44.86 -29.59 8.20
CA ILE A 52 45.03 -28.22 7.72
C ILE A 52 44.13 -27.90 6.57
N ALA A 53 43.93 -28.83 5.61
CA ALA A 53 43.02 -28.66 4.47
C ALA A 53 41.57 -28.48 4.94
N VAL A 54 41.08 -29.29 5.89
CA VAL A 54 39.74 -29.16 6.49
C VAL A 54 39.58 -27.85 7.19
N LEU A 55 40.60 -27.39 7.94
CA LEU A 55 40.58 -26.10 8.66
C LEU A 55 40.53 -24.92 7.67
N VAL A 56 41.32 -24.97 6.60
CA VAL A 56 41.29 -23.96 5.51
C VAL A 56 39.94 -23.93 4.81
N VAL A 57 39.39 -25.10 4.45
CA VAL A 57 38.04 -25.19 3.86
C VAL A 57 36.98 -24.66 4.82
N GLY A 58 37.08 -24.98 6.11
CA GLY A 58 36.20 -24.44 7.15
C GLY A 58 36.26 -22.90 7.25
N ILE A 59 37.47 -22.34 7.23
CA ILE A 59 37.67 -20.86 7.28
C ILE A 59 37.13 -20.21 5.98
N VAL A 60 37.39 -20.81 4.81
CA VAL A 60 36.88 -20.30 3.55
C VAL A 60 35.35 -20.40 3.49
N ALA A 61 34.77 -21.52 3.94
CA ALA A 61 33.31 -21.67 4.02
C ALA A 61 32.70 -20.66 5.01
N PHE A 62 33.33 -20.46 6.17
CA PHE A 62 32.92 -19.44 7.14
C PHE A 62 33.00 -18.02 6.57
N PHE A 63 34.05 -17.69 5.83
CA PHE A 63 34.17 -16.40 5.13
C PHE A 63 33.13 -16.23 4.01
N LEU A 64 32.83 -17.31 3.27
CA LEU A 64 31.77 -17.30 2.24
C LEU A 64 30.39 -17.15 2.86
N ILE A 65 30.13 -17.79 4.01
CA ILE A 65 28.89 -17.63 4.78
C ILE A 65 28.79 -16.18 5.32
N LEU A 66 29.86 -15.63 5.92
CA LEU A 66 29.87 -14.24 6.35
C LEU A 66 29.67 -13.26 5.21
N ARG A 67 30.29 -13.51 4.04
CA ARG A 67 30.09 -12.69 2.85
C ARG A 67 28.67 -12.83 2.27
N SER A 68 28.07 -14.01 2.32
CA SER A 68 26.66 -14.26 1.96
C SER A 68 25.71 -13.58 2.92
N MET A 69 26.00 -13.60 4.22
CA MET A 69 25.21 -12.86 5.24
C MET A 69 25.41 -11.33 5.13
N SER A 70 26.63 -10.88 4.80
CA SER A 70 26.92 -9.46 4.54
C SER A 70 26.26 -8.96 3.24
N GLY A 71 26.15 -9.81 2.21
CA GLY A 71 25.36 -9.50 0.98
C GLY A 71 23.85 -9.52 1.20
N GLY A 72 23.36 -10.20 2.25
CA GLY A 72 21.94 -10.21 2.66
C GLY A 72 21.52 -8.96 3.44
N SER A 73 22.44 -8.23 4.07
CA SER A 73 22.14 -6.97 4.78
C SER A 73 21.49 -5.91 3.90
N GLY A 74 21.77 -5.88 2.61
CA GLY A 74 21.13 -4.97 1.66
C GLY A 74 19.63 -5.25 1.45
N LYS A 75 19.17 -6.48 1.62
CA LYS A 75 17.73 -6.82 1.53
C LYS A 75 16.99 -6.50 2.84
N VAL A 76 17.61 -6.72 3.99
CA VAL A 76 17.01 -6.40 5.30
C VAL A 76 16.91 -4.89 5.51
N MET A 77 17.86 -4.08 5.01
CA MET A 77 17.80 -2.62 5.08
C MET A 77 16.75 -2.01 4.14
N ASN A 78 16.21 -2.75 3.17
CA ASN A 78 15.17 -2.24 2.27
C ASN A 78 13.74 -2.39 2.81
N PHE A 79 13.50 -3.14 3.89
CA PHE A 79 12.15 -3.29 4.48
C PHE A 79 11.59 -1.99 5.06
N GLY A 80 12.45 -1.09 5.52
CA GLY A 80 12.05 0.22 6.07
C GLY A 80 11.90 1.33 5.03
N LYS A 81 12.23 1.07 3.74
CA LYS A 81 12.06 2.09 2.70
C LYS A 81 10.61 2.22 2.29
N THR A 82 10.20 3.46 2.04
CA THR A 82 8.85 3.76 1.58
C THR A 82 8.58 3.14 0.21
N LYS A 83 7.34 2.67 0.01
CA LYS A 83 6.81 2.23 -1.29
C LYS A 83 6.15 3.39 -2.05
N ALA A 84 6.39 4.64 -1.64
CA ALA A 84 5.75 5.81 -2.24
C ALA A 84 6.03 5.88 -3.74
N ARG A 85 4.96 6.10 -4.49
CA ARG A 85 5.06 6.35 -5.94
C ARG A 85 5.39 7.82 -6.15
N VAL A 86 6.55 8.09 -6.69
CA VAL A 86 6.98 9.45 -7.05
C VAL A 86 6.53 9.75 -8.47
N SER A 87 5.73 10.79 -8.65
CA SER A 87 5.30 11.29 -9.96
C SER A 87 5.76 12.73 -10.11
N THR A 88 6.78 12.94 -10.95
CA THR A 88 7.36 14.27 -11.20
C THR A 88 6.66 15.05 -12.32
N ASN A 89 5.87 14.37 -13.15
CA ASN A 89 5.17 14.99 -14.27
C ASN A 89 3.71 14.57 -14.30
N ILE A 90 2.88 15.26 -13.51
CA ILE A 90 1.44 15.02 -13.49
C ILE A 90 0.77 15.88 -14.56
N LYS A 91 0.11 15.20 -15.51
CA LYS A 91 -0.64 15.85 -16.60
C LYS A 91 -2.05 16.29 -16.18
N VAL A 92 -2.57 15.75 -15.09
CA VAL A 92 -3.92 16.04 -14.59
C VAL A 92 -3.99 17.50 -14.12
N ARG A 93 -5.05 18.21 -14.50
CA ARG A 93 -5.33 19.61 -14.18
C ARG A 93 -6.74 19.75 -13.60
N PHE A 94 -7.06 20.93 -13.05
CA PHE A 94 -8.43 21.22 -12.61
C PHE A 94 -9.46 21.17 -13.74
N SER A 95 -9.05 21.36 -14.98
CA SER A 95 -9.89 21.16 -16.18
C SER A 95 -10.35 19.72 -16.39
N ASP A 96 -9.64 18.74 -15.82
CA ASP A 96 -9.97 17.33 -15.91
C ASP A 96 -10.90 16.87 -14.77
N VAL A 97 -11.05 17.71 -13.73
CA VAL A 97 -11.98 17.51 -12.64
C VAL A 97 -13.27 18.24 -12.99
N ALA A 98 -14.34 17.52 -13.26
CA ALA A 98 -15.64 18.08 -13.61
C ALA A 98 -16.52 18.22 -12.35
N GLY A 99 -17.27 19.30 -12.26
CA GLY A 99 -18.08 19.64 -11.07
C GLY A 99 -17.21 20.08 -9.90
N ALA A 100 -17.83 20.21 -8.72
CA ALA A 100 -17.16 20.55 -7.46
C ALA A 100 -16.34 21.86 -7.56
N GLU A 101 -17.01 22.92 -8.00
CA GLU A 101 -16.34 24.21 -8.26
C GLU A 101 -15.90 24.89 -6.94
N GLU A 102 -16.66 24.71 -5.88
CA GLU A 102 -16.35 25.22 -4.54
C GLU A 102 -15.07 24.56 -3.99
N GLU A 103 -14.97 23.25 -4.09
CA GLU A 103 -13.80 22.50 -3.65
C GLU A 103 -12.55 22.85 -4.49
N LYS A 104 -12.74 23.13 -5.79
CA LYS A 104 -11.64 23.60 -6.64
C LYS A 104 -11.18 24.99 -6.21
N GLU A 105 -12.08 25.89 -5.86
CA GLU A 105 -11.72 27.25 -5.43
C GLU A 105 -10.89 27.21 -4.15
N GLU A 106 -11.29 26.42 -3.16
CA GLU A 106 -10.50 26.20 -1.94
C GLU A 106 -9.12 25.61 -2.22
N LEU A 107 -9.03 24.68 -3.17
CA LEU A 107 -7.75 24.08 -3.54
C LEU A 107 -6.86 24.98 -4.40
N LYS A 108 -7.40 26.00 -5.08
CA LYS A 108 -6.60 27.00 -5.80
C LYS A 108 -5.70 27.81 -4.87
N GLU A 109 -6.14 28.10 -3.63
CA GLU A 109 -5.29 28.74 -2.64
C GLU A 109 -4.04 27.91 -2.33
N VAL A 110 -4.21 26.58 -2.23
CA VAL A 110 -3.10 25.65 -2.01
C VAL A 110 -2.13 25.66 -3.19
N VAL A 111 -2.66 25.72 -4.41
CA VAL A 111 -1.85 25.83 -5.64
C VAL A 111 -1.08 27.14 -5.69
N GLU A 112 -1.74 28.27 -5.39
CA GLU A 112 -1.07 29.60 -5.35
C GLU A 112 0.07 29.60 -4.35
N PHE A 113 -0.15 29.00 -3.18
CA PHE A 113 0.88 28.91 -2.17
C PHE A 113 2.10 28.11 -2.68
N LEU A 114 1.89 26.93 -3.26
CA LEU A 114 3.00 26.12 -3.80
C LEU A 114 3.75 26.83 -4.91
N LYS A 115 3.07 27.68 -5.70
CA LYS A 115 3.69 28.49 -6.76
C LYS A 115 4.46 29.71 -6.23
N SER A 116 3.95 30.34 -5.17
CA SER A 116 4.45 31.64 -4.70
C SER A 116 4.41 31.76 -3.16
N PRO A 117 5.17 30.93 -2.42
CA PRO A 117 5.11 30.90 -0.95
C PRO A 117 5.51 32.23 -0.30
N LYS A 118 6.43 33.00 -0.91
CA LYS A 118 6.89 34.30 -0.40
C LYS A 118 5.76 35.33 -0.27
N LYS A 119 4.82 35.38 -1.23
CA LYS A 119 3.66 36.28 -1.20
C LYS A 119 2.85 36.17 0.07
N PHE A 120 2.69 34.95 0.59
CA PHE A 120 1.94 34.68 1.80
C PHE A 120 2.76 34.94 3.07
N ALA A 121 4.05 34.58 3.03
CA ALA A 121 4.97 34.81 4.15
C ALA A 121 5.16 36.31 4.44
N ASP A 122 5.26 37.16 3.42
CA ASP A 122 5.44 38.61 3.54
C ASP A 122 4.23 39.29 4.23
N LEU A 123 3.05 38.70 4.10
CA LEU A 123 1.81 39.15 4.76
C LEU A 123 1.60 38.50 6.13
N GLY A 124 2.49 37.62 6.59
CA GLY A 124 2.35 36.88 7.86
C GLY A 124 1.26 35.84 7.85
N ALA A 125 0.74 35.44 6.68
CA ALA A 125 -0.29 34.41 6.56
C ALA A 125 0.27 33.05 6.96
N LYS A 126 -0.47 32.33 7.81
CA LYS A 126 -0.16 30.93 8.14
C LYS A 126 -0.76 30.01 7.10
N ILE A 127 0.10 29.28 6.43
CA ILE A 127 -0.30 28.35 5.38
C ILE A 127 -0.69 27.01 6.00
N PRO A 128 -1.77 26.36 5.51
CA PRO A 128 -2.13 25.04 5.98
C PRO A 128 -1.02 24.05 5.66
N LYS A 129 -0.53 23.35 6.67
CA LYS A 129 0.46 22.28 6.49
C LYS A 129 -0.18 21.03 5.91
N GLY A 130 -1.45 20.80 6.21
CA GLY A 130 -2.20 19.66 5.79
C GLY A 130 -3.61 19.95 5.31
N VAL A 131 -4.02 19.23 4.28
CA VAL A 131 -5.38 19.28 3.71
C VAL A 131 -5.97 17.89 3.75
N LEU A 132 -7.11 17.73 4.41
CA LEU A 132 -7.84 16.47 4.46
C LEU A 132 -9.02 16.51 3.48
N LEU A 133 -9.02 15.60 2.50
CA LEU A 133 -10.12 15.38 1.58
C LEU A 133 -11.06 14.33 2.16
N VAL A 134 -12.28 14.71 2.48
CA VAL A 134 -13.30 13.86 3.10
C VAL A 134 -14.45 13.64 2.13
N GLY A 135 -14.97 12.43 2.04
CA GLY A 135 -16.19 12.18 1.25
C GLY A 135 -16.38 10.72 0.86
N PRO A 136 -17.52 10.38 0.28
CA PRO A 136 -17.83 9.03 -0.16
C PRO A 136 -16.80 8.46 -1.13
N PRO A 137 -16.68 7.13 -1.25
CA PRO A 137 -15.81 6.51 -2.25
C PRO A 137 -16.24 6.91 -3.68
N GLY A 138 -15.28 6.99 -4.59
CA GLY A 138 -15.55 7.31 -5.99
C GLY A 138 -15.81 8.78 -6.32
N THR A 139 -15.77 9.70 -5.35
CA THR A 139 -15.99 11.14 -5.57
C THR A 139 -14.79 11.88 -6.18
N GLY A 140 -13.64 11.22 -6.34
CA GLY A 140 -12.48 11.78 -7.04
C GLY A 140 -11.44 12.43 -6.12
N LYS A 141 -11.40 12.15 -4.81
CA LYS A 141 -10.43 12.71 -3.86
C LYS A 141 -8.98 12.60 -4.32
N THR A 142 -8.57 11.43 -4.77
CA THR A 142 -7.23 11.17 -5.32
C THR A 142 -6.99 11.97 -6.62
N LEU A 143 -8.03 12.18 -7.43
CA LEU A 143 -7.97 12.98 -8.65
C LEU A 143 -7.75 14.46 -8.32
N PHE A 144 -8.44 14.99 -7.30
CA PHE A 144 -8.23 16.35 -6.79
C PHE A 144 -6.79 16.56 -6.34
N ALA A 145 -6.24 15.66 -5.52
CA ALA A 145 -4.86 15.78 -5.06
C ALA A 145 -3.86 15.80 -6.22
N LYS A 146 -4.08 14.96 -7.23
CA LYS A 146 -3.28 14.96 -8.47
C LYS A 146 -3.45 16.25 -9.26
N ALA A 147 -4.66 16.79 -9.35
CA ALA A 147 -4.93 18.04 -10.04
C ALA A 147 -4.21 19.23 -9.38
N VAL A 148 -4.21 19.29 -8.04
CA VAL A 148 -3.45 20.30 -7.28
C VAL A 148 -1.96 20.22 -7.62
N ALA A 149 -1.37 19.02 -7.56
CA ALA A 149 0.04 18.85 -7.88
C ALA A 149 0.36 19.18 -9.33
N GLY A 150 -0.49 18.74 -10.25
CA GLY A 150 -0.36 19.07 -11.67
C GLY A 150 -0.49 20.56 -11.93
N GLU A 151 -1.46 21.24 -11.33
CA GLU A 151 -1.68 22.68 -11.48
C GLU A 151 -0.53 23.50 -10.89
N ALA A 152 -0.01 23.07 -9.72
CA ALA A 152 1.16 23.69 -9.08
C ALA A 152 2.47 23.37 -9.82
N GLY A 153 2.53 22.29 -10.58
CA GLY A 153 3.75 21.84 -11.28
C GLY A 153 4.82 21.28 -10.34
N VAL A 154 4.40 20.68 -9.20
CA VAL A 154 5.30 20.17 -8.16
C VAL A 154 5.30 18.64 -8.13
N PRO A 155 6.39 18.01 -7.62
CA PRO A 155 6.44 16.57 -7.37
C PRO A 155 5.33 16.08 -6.44
N PHE A 156 4.83 14.88 -6.72
CA PHE A 156 3.73 14.24 -5.99
C PHE A 156 4.16 12.88 -5.47
N PHE A 157 4.20 12.73 -4.15
CA PHE A 157 4.53 11.49 -3.46
C PHE A 157 3.25 10.84 -2.98
N SER A 158 2.83 9.76 -3.62
CA SER A 158 1.59 9.05 -3.28
C SER A 158 1.86 7.74 -2.56
N VAL A 159 1.14 7.53 -1.47
CA VAL A 159 1.18 6.31 -0.66
C VAL A 159 -0.23 5.99 -0.15
N SER A 160 -0.56 4.71 0.03
CA SER A 160 -1.76 4.31 0.76
C SER A 160 -1.47 4.22 2.25
N GLY A 161 -2.42 4.63 3.10
CA GLY A 161 -2.33 4.42 4.55
C GLY A 161 -2.13 2.96 4.91
N SER A 162 -2.66 2.02 4.12
CA SER A 162 -2.45 0.58 4.29
C SER A 162 -0.99 0.15 4.07
N ASP A 163 -0.20 0.88 3.28
CA ASP A 163 1.22 0.57 3.05
C ASP A 163 2.09 0.78 4.31
N PHE A 164 1.56 1.49 5.29
CA PHE A 164 2.23 1.70 6.58
C PHE A 164 1.87 0.64 7.62
N VAL A 165 0.82 -0.15 7.38
CA VAL A 165 0.40 -1.21 8.30
C VAL A 165 1.15 -2.49 7.95
N GLU A 166 2.09 -2.88 8.81
CA GLU A 166 2.91 -4.09 8.64
C GLU A 166 2.84 -4.95 9.92
N MET A 167 3.27 -6.21 9.82
CA MET A 167 3.29 -7.12 10.97
C MET A 167 4.47 -6.85 11.94
N TYR A 168 5.49 -6.14 11.47
CA TYR A 168 6.70 -5.87 12.24
C TYR A 168 6.67 -4.46 12.84
N VAL A 169 6.78 -4.38 14.16
CA VAL A 169 6.76 -3.13 14.91
C VAL A 169 7.88 -2.19 14.44
N GLY A 170 7.54 -0.94 14.16
CA GLY A 170 8.48 0.11 13.77
C GLY A 170 8.76 0.24 12.29
N VAL A 171 8.33 -0.71 11.44
CA VAL A 171 8.52 -0.64 9.98
C VAL A 171 7.67 0.48 9.40
N GLY A 172 6.39 0.60 9.80
CA GLY A 172 5.51 1.68 9.37
C GLY A 172 6.06 3.06 9.73
N ALA A 173 6.51 3.24 10.96
CA ALA A 173 7.14 4.48 11.41
C ALA A 173 8.44 4.82 10.63
N SER A 174 9.22 3.81 10.25
CA SER A 174 10.42 4.00 9.42
C SER A 174 10.06 4.46 8.00
N ARG A 175 9.01 3.87 7.40
CA ARG A 175 8.51 4.28 6.07
C ARG A 175 7.97 5.71 6.06
N VAL A 176 7.29 6.11 7.15
CA VAL A 176 6.83 7.50 7.31
C VAL A 176 8.02 8.43 7.32
N ARG A 177 9.06 8.17 8.12
CA ARG A 177 10.27 9.02 8.14
C ARG A 177 10.91 9.13 6.77
N ASP A 178 11.12 8.00 6.09
CA ASP A 178 11.73 7.96 4.77
C ASP A 178 10.91 8.75 3.73
N LEU A 179 9.57 8.67 3.75
CA LEU A 179 8.68 9.44 2.90
C LEU A 179 8.83 10.95 3.12
N PHE A 180 8.81 11.38 4.39
CA PHE A 180 8.92 12.79 4.74
C PHE A 180 10.33 13.34 4.46
N ASP A 181 11.39 12.55 4.66
CA ASP A 181 12.76 12.91 4.30
C ASP A 181 12.93 13.05 2.77
N MET A 182 12.29 12.18 1.99
CA MET A 182 12.27 12.32 0.52
C MET A 182 11.55 13.59 0.09
N ALA A 183 10.43 13.92 0.71
CA ALA A 183 9.68 15.13 0.41
C ALA A 183 10.51 16.40 0.74
N LYS A 184 11.18 16.42 1.89
CA LYS A 184 12.07 17.52 2.29
C LYS A 184 13.20 17.79 1.28
N ARG A 185 13.71 16.74 0.64
CA ARG A 185 14.76 16.87 -0.40
C ARG A 185 14.23 17.34 -1.75
N ASN A 186 12.91 17.27 -1.97
CA ASN A 186 12.28 17.58 -3.26
C ASN A 186 11.27 18.73 -3.16
N GLN A 187 11.51 19.69 -2.29
CA GLN A 187 10.67 20.87 -2.12
C GLN A 187 10.74 21.82 -3.34
N PRO A 188 9.63 22.48 -3.72
CA PRO A 188 8.27 22.31 -3.20
C PRO A 188 7.61 21.03 -3.71
N CYS A 189 6.81 20.35 -2.86
CA CYS A 189 6.16 19.08 -3.23
C CYS A 189 4.87 18.83 -2.46
N ILE A 190 4.10 17.84 -2.90
CA ILE A 190 2.92 17.32 -2.20
C ILE A 190 3.17 15.87 -1.77
N ILE A 191 2.91 15.58 -0.49
CA ILE A 191 2.74 14.23 0.03
C ILE A 191 1.25 13.92 0.02
N PHE A 192 0.84 12.82 -0.60
CA PHE A 192 -0.53 12.37 -0.61
C PHE A 192 -0.66 11.00 0.07
N ILE A 193 -1.48 10.93 1.12
CA ILE A 193 -1.78 9.71 1.86
C ILE A 193 -3.23 9.34 1.59
N ASP A 194 -3.45 8.34 0.75
CA ASP A 194 -4.79 7.82 0.50
C ASP A 194 -5.21 6.88 1.63
N GLU A 195 -6.51 6.80 1.93
CA GLU A 195 -7.05 5.94 2.99
C GLU A 195 -6.32 6.14 4.34
N ILE A 196 -6.17 7.40 4.77
CA ILE A 196 -5.47 7.74 6.03
C ILE A 196 -6.11 7.06 7.25
N ASP A 197 -7.38 6.71 7.19
CA ASP A 197 -8.12 5.98 8.23
C ASP A 197 -7.56 4.58 8.51
N ALA A 198 -6.78 3.99 7.60
CA ALA A 198 -6.07 2.73 7.86
C ALA A 198 -5.09 2.83 9.04
N VAL A 199 -4.45 4.00 9.22
CA VAL A 199 -3.48 4.28 10.30
C VAL A 199 -3.97 5.32 11.29
N GLY A 200 -4.86 6.21 10.86
CA GLY A 200 -5.33 7.36 11.64
C GLY A 200 -6.55 7.12 12.52
N ARG A 201 -6.97 5.87 12.72
CA ARG A 201 -8.16 5.53 13.49
C ARG A 201 -7.98 5.84 14.99
N GLN A 202 -9.06 6.32 15.65
CA GLN A 202 -9.10 6.55 17.10
C GLN A 202 -8.67 5.32 17.90
N ARG A 203 -8.01 5.58 19.03
CA ARG A 203 -7.56 4.57 20.00
C ARG A 203 -8.77 3.83 20.56
N GLY A 204 -8.85 2.53 20.30
CA GLY A 204 -9.87 1.66 20.88
C GLY A 204 -9.29 0.83 22.01
N ALA A 205 -10.08 0.52 23.02
CA ALA A 205 -9.73 -0.41 24.09
C ALA A 205 -9.73 -1.86 23.56
N GLY A 206 -8.85 -2.20 22.62
CA GLY A 206 -8.71 -3.53 22.04
C GLY A 206 -7.39 -4.18 22.47
N LEU A 207 -7.48 -5.36 23.09
CA LEU A 207 -6.35 -6.21 23.45
C LEU A 207 -5.84 -6.93 22.16
N GLY A 208 -4.74 -6.42 21.54
CA GLY A 208 -4.11 -7.12 20.42
C GLY A 208 -2.90 -6.38 19.83
N GLY A 209 -1.79 -7.07 19.59
CA GLY A 209 -0.49 -6.51 19.16
C GLY A 209 -0.45 -5.78 17.80
N GLY A 210 -1.54 -5.78 17.02
CA GLY A 210 -1.64 -4.97 15.81
C GLY A 210 -2.05 -3.51 16.05
N HIS A 211 -2.40 -3.15 17.29
CA HIS A 211 -2.74 -1.79 17.67
C HIS A 211 -1.49 -0.94 17.92
N ASP A 212 -0.46 -1.51 18.53
CA ASP A 212 0.77 -0.80 18.92
C ASP A 212 1.53 -0.27 17.69
N GLU A 213 1.56 -1.04 16.62
CA GLU A 213 2.25 -0.64 15.38
C GLU A 213 1.55 0.51 14.67
N ARG A 214 0.19 0.45 14.58
CA ARG A 214 -0.60 1.55 14.00
C ARG A 214 -0.48 2.83 14.80
N GLU A 215 -0.52 2.73 16.14
CA GLU A 215 -0.36 3.88 17.03
C GLU A 215 1.05 4.48 16.92
N GLN A 216 2.09 3.65 16.83
CA GLN A 216 3.46 4.12 16.62
C GLN A 216 3.60 4.83 15.27
N THR A 217 2.97 4.30 14.22
CA THR A 217 2.96 4.89 12.89
C THR A 217 2.20 6.21 12.87
N LEU A 218 1.01 6.27 13.48
CA LEU A 218 0.24 7.51 13.64
C LEU A 218 1.07 8.57 14.38
N ASN A 219 1.65 8.23 15.53
CA ASN A 219 2.49 9.14 16.29
C ASN A 219 3.67 9.65 15.44
N GLN A 220 4.26 8.80 14.59
CA GLN A 220 5.33 9.22 13.71
C GLN A 220 4.84 10.20 12.63
N ILE A 221 3.63 10.00 12.05
CA ILE A 221 3.02 10.98 11.12
C ILE A 221 2.84 12.33 11.83
N LEU A 222 2.28 12.33 13.05
CA LEU A 222 2.07 13.55 13.83
C LEU A 222 3.39 14.28 14.12
N VAL A 223 4.43 13.55 14.54
CA VAL A 223 5.77 14.12 14.80
C VAL A 223 6.36 14.73 13.52
N GLN A 224 6.23 14.05 12.38
CA GLN A 224 6.74 14.58 11.12
C GLN A 224 5.98 15.82 10.66
N MET A 225 4.66 15.86 10.81
CA MET A 225 3.86 17.05 10.48
C MET A 225 4.17 18.23 11.40
N ASP A 226 4.36 17.98 12.69
CA ASP A 226 4.76 19.02 13.65
C ASP A 226 6.18 19.55 13.36
N GLY A 227 7.07 18.70 12.86
CA GLY A 227 8.45 19.00 12.53
C GLY A 227 8.66 19.80 11.24
N PHE A 228 7.61 20.12 10.48
CA PHE A 228 7.72 21.04 9.33
C PHE A 228 7.68 22.50 9.80
N GLU A 229 8.58 23.31 9.29
CA GLU A 229 8.47 24.76 9.38
C GLU A 229 7.42 25.27 8.36
N THR A 230 6.76 26.36 8.71
CA THR A 230 5.62 26.90 7.93
C THR A 230 5.99 27.30 6.50
N ASN A 231 7.28 27.38 6.15
CA ASN A 231 7.81 27.87 4.87
C ASN A 231 8.55 26.81 4.05
N GLU A 232 8.54 25.54 4.45
CA GLU A 232 9.31 24.48 3.77
C GLU A 232 8.72 24.05 2.40
N GLY A 233 7.56 24.59 1.98
CA GLY A 233 6.98 24.27 0.67
C GLY A 233 6.48 22.82 0.52
N VAL A 234 6.34 22.08 1.61
CA VAL A 234 5.74 20.75 1.62
C VAL A 234 4.31 20.83 2.14
N ILE A 235 3.36 20.34 1.35
CA ILE A 235 1.97 20.20 1.76
C ILE A 235 1.61 18.73 1.87
N VAL A 236 1.03 18.32 3.00
CA VAL A 236 0.53 16.96 3.20
C VAL A 236 -0.96 16.96 2.88
N MET A 237 -1.35 16.24 1.85
CA MET A 237 -2.76 15.97 1.55
C MET A 237 -3.11 14.57 1.98
N ALA A 238 -4.27 14.36 2.58
CA ALA A 238 -4.76 13.03 2.89
C ALA A 238 -6.21 12.87 2.41
N ALA A 239 -6.60 11.63 2.13
CA ALA A 239 -7.98 11.31 1.77
C ALA A 239 -8.54 10.24 2.71
N THR A 240 -9.83 10.39 3.06
CA THR A 240 -10.57 9.39 3.82
C THR A 240 -12.03 9.33 3.37
N ASN A 241 -12.61 8.16 3.49
CA ASN A 241 -14.05 7.98 3.33
C ASN A 241 -14.80 8.14 4.67
N ARG A 242 -14.07 8.15 5.79
CA ARG A 242 -14.63 8.11 7.14
C ARG A 242 -13.87 9.04 8.08
N ALA A 243 -14.22 10.32 8.05
CA ALA A 243 -13.63 11.30 8.97
C ALA A 243 -14.04 11.06 10.43
N ASP A 244 -15.20 10.42 10.65
CA ASP A 244 -15.78 10.10 11.96
C ASP A 244 -14.88 9.20 12.83
N ILE A 245 -14.05 8.35 12.21
CA ILE A 245 -13.20 7.41 12.94
C ILE A 245 -11.76 7.91 13.14
N LEU A 246 -11.42 9.08 12.57
CA LEU A 246 -10.04 9.60 12.68
C LEU A 246 -9.75 10.11 14.10
N ASP A 247 -8.50 9.92 14.52
CA ASP A 247 -8.00 10.47 15.77
C ASP A 247 -8.00 12.00 15.71
N SER A 248 -8.61 12.62 16.73
CA SER A 248 -8.71 14.08 16.84
C SER A 248 -7.36 14.79 16.81
N ALA A 249 -6.27 14.09 17.17
CA ALA A 249 -4.92 14.63 17.09
C ALA A 249 -4.50 14.98 15.66
N LEU A 250 -5.00 14.26 14.64
CA LEU A 250 -4.76 14.57 13.23
C LEU A 250 -5.40 15.88 12.79
N LEU A 251 -6.54 16.25 13.40
CA LEU A 251 -7.36 17.39 13.02
C LEU A 251 -7.02 18.68 13.78
N ARG A 252 -5.95 18.65 14.59
CA ARG A 252 -5.50 19.83 15.34
C ARG A 252 -4.81 20.84 14.43
N PRO A 253 -4.91 22.15 14.73
CA PRO A 253 -4.19 23.19 13.99
C PRO A 253 -2.69 22.89 13.87
N GLY A 254 -2.13 23.10 12.69
CA GLY A 254 -0.74 22.78 12.35
C GLY A 254 -0.52 21.36 11.80
N ARG A 255 -1.62 20.58 11.64
CA ARG A 255 -1.64 19.24 11.03
C ARG A 255 -2.62 19.24 9.85
N PHE A 256 -3.71 18.48 9.88
CA PHE A 256 -4.79 18.60 8.89
C PHE A 256 -5.77 19.69 9.32
N ASP A 257 -5.34 20.92 9.22
CA ASP A 257 -6.07 22.11 9.66
C ASP A 257 -7.11 22.59 8.64
N ARG A 258 -7.02 22.12 7.38
CA ARG A 258 -8.05 22.35 6.37
C ARG A 258 -8.73 21.04 5.98
N GLN A 259 -10.05 21.00 6.09
CA GLN A 259 -10.87 19.86 5.69
C GLN A 259 -11.76 20.27 4.52
N ILE A 260 -11.67 19.54 3.42
CA ILE A 260 -12.46 19.78 2.20
C ILE A 260 -13.36 18.58 1.98
N TYR A 261 -14.68 18.83 1.96
CA TYR A 261 -15.68 17.79 1.80
C TYR A 261 -16.03 17.63 0.32
N VAL A 262 -15.58 16.51 -0.27
CA VAL A 262 -15.87 16.13 -1.66
C VAL A 262 -17.13 15.28 -1.67
N ASN A 263 -18.28 15.92 -1.82
CA ASN A 263 -19.59 15.28 -1.80
C ASN A 263 -19.90 14.55 -3.12
N LEU A 264 -21.03 13.83 -3.13
CA LEU A 264 -21.57 13.29 -4.38
C LEU A 264 -21.99 14.47 -5.29
N PRO A 265 -21.77 14.34 -6.62
CA PRO A 265 -22.03 15.43 -7.54
C PRO A 265 -23.55 15.70 -7.67
N ASP A 266 -23.90 16.97 -7.80
CA ASP A 266 -25.25 17.42 -8.16
C ASP A 266 -25.58 17.08 -9.63
N VAL A 267 -26.77 17.41 -10.10
CA VAL A 267 -27.20 17.12 -11.49
C VAL A 267 -26.27 17.76 -12.52
N LYS A 268 -25.81 18.99 -12.27
CA LYS A 268 -24.90 19.71 -13.16
C LYS A 268 -23.49 19.08 -13.16
N GLY A 269 -23.01 18.73 -11.97
CA GLY A 269 -21.75 18.02 -11.79
C GLY A 269 -21.74 16.67 -12.49
N ARG A 270 -22.84 15.87 -12.36
CA ARG A 270 -22.97 14.59 -13.06
C ARG A 270 -22.95 14.75 -14.57
N GLU A 271 -23.67 15.75 -15.11
CA GLU A 271 -23.64 16.05 -16.54
C GLU A 271 -22.22 16.41 -17.01
N ALA A 272 -21.49 17.23 -16.24
CA ALA A 272 -20.12 17.62 -16.56
C ALA A 272 -19.17 16.42 -16.50
N ILE A 273 -19.30 15.56 -15.48
CA ILE A 273 -18.50 14.33 -15.32
C ILE A 273 -18.76 13.36 -16.48
N LEU A 274 -20.02 13.16 -16.87
CA LEU A 274 -20.38 12.32 -18.02
C LEU A 274 -19.70 12.84 -19.30
N LYS A 275 -19.72 14.16 -19.55
CA LYS A 275 -19.06 14.76 -20.72
C LYS A 275 -17.54 14.53 -20.70
N VAL A 276 -16.90 14.59 -19.54
CA VAL A 276 -15.45 14.31 -19.45
C VAL A 276 -15.14 12.85 -19.79
N HIS A 277 -15.87 11.90 -19.21
CA HIS A 277 -15.65 10.47 -19.45
C HIS A 277 -16.09 10.00 -20.85
N ALA A 278 -16.91 10.81 -21.53
CA ALA A 278 -17.37 10.54 -22.88
C ALA A 278 -16.43 11.03 -23.98
N ARG A 279 -15.41 11.84 -23.69
CA ARG A 279 -14.53 12.47 -24.68
C ARG A 279 -13.94 11.51 -25.71
N ASN A 280 -13.66 10.28 -25.32
CA ASN A 280 -13.01 9.27 -26.16
C ASN A 280 -13.98 8.11 -26.53
N LYS A 281 -15.29 8.33 -26.46
CA LYS A 281 -16.30 7.30 -26.74
C LYS A 281 -17.17 7.74 -27.94
N PRO A 282 -17.43 6.84 -28.88
CA PRO A 282 -18.36 7.14 -30.01
C PRO A 282 -19.81 7.13 -29.48
N LEU A 283 -20.39 8.30 -29.41
CA LEU A 283 -21.77 8.49 -28.95
C LEU A 283 -22.71 8.72 -30.14
N ALA A 284 -23.91 8.18 -30.04
CA ALA A 284 -24.99 8.45 -31.00
C ALA A 284 -25.51 9.90 -30.81
N PRO A 285 -26.03 10.53 -31.87
CA PRO A 285 -26.48 11.94 -31.83
C PRO A 285 -27.67 12.19 -30.90
N ASP A 286 -28.42 11.15 -30.54
CA ASP A 286 -29.59 11.18 -29.66
C ASP A 286 -29.24 11.21 -28.17
N VAL A 287 -27.97 10.99 -27.81
CA VAL A 287 -27.53 10.93 -26.41
C VAL A 287 -27.63 12.30 -25.74
N ASN A 288 -28.45 12.35 -24.68
CA ASN A 288 -28.63 13.55 -23.87
C ASN A 288 -28.17 13.35 -22.44
N PHE A 289 -26.93 13.82 -22.14
CA PHE A 289 -26.36 13.71 -20.81
C PHE A 289 -27.12 14.41 -19.69
N LYS A 290 -27.92 15.44 -20.01
CA LYS A 290 -28.78 16.11 -19.03
C LYS A 290 -29.91 15.18 -18.53
N VAL A 291 -30.44 14.32 -19.40
CA VAL A 291 -31.41 13.31 -19.00
C VAL A 291 -30.74 12.23 -18.19
N ILE A 292 -29.62 11.69 -18.67
CA ILE A 292 -28.83 10.67 -17.93
C ILE A 292 -28.42 11.17 -16.56
N ALA A 293 -27.96 12.42 -16.43
CA ALA A 293 -27.59 13.02 -15.14
C ALA A 293 -28.75 13.11 -14.15
N ARG A 294 -29.98 13.31 -14.62
CA ARG A 294 -31.17 13.29 -13.75
C ARG A 294 -31.51 11.87 -13.28
N MET A 295 -31.32 10.88 -14.15
CA MET A 295 -31.61 9.47 -13.84
C MET A 295 -30.58 8.83 -12.91
N THR A 296 -29.37 9.40 -12.82
CA THR A 296 -28.25 8.88 -12.04
C THR A 296 -28.11 9.58 -10.69
N SER A 297 -29.25 9.85 -10.02
CA SER A 297 -29.21 10.43 -8.67
C SER A 297 -28.42 9.53 -7.71
N GLY A 298 -27.55 10.11 -6.88
CA GLY A 298 -26.71 9.38 -5.94
C GLY A 298 -25.46 8.71 -6.54
N PHE A 299 -25.21 8.81 -7.84
CA PHE A 299 -24.00 8.27 -8.46
C PHE A 299 -22.79 9.14 -8.15
N SER A 300 -21.69 8.47 -7.80
CA SER A 300 -20.37 9.08 -7.71
C SER A 300 -19.72 9.28 -9.09
N GLY A 301 -18.62 9.99 -9.16
CA GLY A 301 -17.84 10.11 -10.40
C GLY A 301 -17.37 8.76 -10.96
N ALA A 302 -17.01 7.84 -10.08
CA ALA A 302 -16.61 6.49 -10.46
C ALA A 302 -17.78 5.67 -11.03
N ASP A 303 -18.97 5.81 -10.46
CA ASP A 303 -20.18 5.13 -10.97
C ASP A 303 -20.56 5.63 -12.35
N LEU A 304 -20.44 6.94 -12.60
CA LEU A 304 -20.70 7.55 -13.92
C LEU A 304 -19.67 7.11 -14.96
N ALA A 305 -18.40 6.98 -14.58
CA ALA A 305 -17.37 6.43 -15.44
C ALA A 305 -17.64 4.96 -15.79
N ASN A 306 -18.05 4.18 -14.78
CA ASN A 306 -18.43 2.78 -14.95
C ASN A 306 -19.67 2.63 -15.83
N LEU A 307 -20.70 3.46 -15.65
CA LEU A 307 -21.89 3.50 -16.50
C LEU A 307 -21.53 3.64 -17.97
N LEU A 308 -20.70 4.62 -18.32
CA LEU A 308 -20.27 4.82 -19.70
C LEU A 308 -19.41 3.67 -20.24
N ASN A 309 -18.68 2.98 -19.38
CA ASN A 309 -17.93 1.80 -19.76
C ASN A 309 -18.86 0.60 -19.99
N GLU A 310 -19.85 0.37 -19.12
CA GLU A 310 -20.84 -0.69 -19.29
C GLU A 310 -21.68 -0.48 -20.55
N ALA A 311 -22.11 0.75 -20.81
CA ALA A 311 -22.83 1.09 -22.04
C ALA A 311 -21.98 0.82 -23.30
N ALA A 312 -20.70 1.11 -23.27
CA ALA A 312 -19.78 0.79 -24.36
C ALA A 312 -19.63 -0.73 -24.56
N ILE A 313 -19.56 -1.50 -23.48
CA ILE A 313 -19.49 -2.97 -23.54
C ILE A 313 -20.79 -3.53 -24.12
N LEU A 314 -21.96 -3.00 -23.73
CA LEU A 314 -23.24 -3.42 -24.24
C LEU A 314 -23.36 -3.15 -25.77
N ALA A 315 -22.99 -1.93 -26.20
CA ALA A 315 -22.96 -1.57 -27.62
C ALA A 315 -22.06 -2.51 -28.44
N ALA A 316 -20.86 -2.81 -27.93
CA ALA A 316 -19.91 -3.71 -28.57
C ALA A 316 -20.43 -5.15 -28.67
N ARG A 317 -21.13 -5.65 -27.66
CA ARG A 317 -21.77 -6.98 -27.65
C ARG A 317 -22.87 -7.11 -28.70
N GLU A 318 -23.56 -6.03 -28.97
CA GLU A 318 -24.62 -5.97 -30.00
C GLU A 318 -24.10 -5.64 -31.41
N GLY A 319 -22.75 -5.52 -31.55
CA GLY A 319 -22.13 -5.18 -32.83
C GLY A 319 -22.38 -3.74 -33.30
N LYS A 320 -22.79 -2.85 -32.38
CA LYS A 320 -23.00 -1.44 -32.66
C LYS A 320 -21.67 -0.67 -32.65
N HIS A 321 -21.57 0.36 -33.47
CA HIS A 321 -20.37 1.22 -33.53
C HIS A 321 -20.50 2.49 -32.70
N MET A 322 -21.64 2.77 -32.11
CA MET A 322 -21.92 3.95 -31.31
C MET A 322 -22.78 3.57 -30.10
N ILE A 323 -22.59 4.30 -29.02
CA ILE A 323 -23.34 4.14 -27.75
C ILE A 323 -24.58 5.02 -27.86
N GLY A 324 -25.76 4.44 -27.80
CA GLY A 324 -27.05 5.14 -27.82
C GLY A 324 -27.67 5.23 -26.42
N ASN A 325 -28.89 5.82 -26.37
CA ASN A 325 -29.63 5.95 -25.12
C ASN A 325 -30.00 4.59 -24.51
N LEU A 326 -30.31 3.58 -25.36
CA LEU A 326 -30.70 2.25 -24.89
C LEU A 326 -29.58 1.60 -24.06
N GLU A 327 -28.34 1.62 -24.57
CA GLU A 327 -27.16 1.07 -23.85
C GLU A 327 -26.87 1.84 -22.57
N LEU A 328 -27.13 3.15 -22.57
CA LEU A 328 -26.96 3.97 -21.35
C LEU A 328 -28.01 3.61 -20.30
N TYR A 329 -29.28 3.42 -20.67
CA TYR A 329 -30.33 3.00 -19.74
C TYR A 329 -30.08 1.59 -19.19
N GLU A 330 -29.73 0.65 -20.05
CA GLU A 330 -29.31 -0.69 -19.57
C GLU A 330 -28.07 -0.64 -18.68
N GLY A 331 -27.14 0.24 -19.01
CA GLY A 331 -25.96 0.49 -18.18
C GLY A 331 -26.29 1.03 -16.79
N ILE A 332 -27.25 1.96 -16.69
CA ILE A 332 -27.75 2.48 -15.40
C ILE A 332 -28.33 1.32 -14.58
N ASN A 333 -29.24 0.54 -15.18
CA ASN A 333 -29.87 -0.59 -14.51
C ASN A 333 -28.83 -1.61 -14.04
N LYS A 334 -27.80 -1.87 -14.85
CA LYS A 334 -26.72 -2.79 -14.49
C LYS A 334 -25.86 -2.29 -13.35
N VAL A 335 -25.58 -0.98 -13.27
CA VAL A 335 -24.80 -0.39 -12.17
C VAL A 335 -25.61 -0.40 -10.86
N ILE A 336 -26.91 -0.12 -10.91
CA ILE A 336 -27.78 -0.08 -9.71
C ILE A 336 -28.13 -1.49 -9.22
N MET A 337 -28.61 -2.36 -10.10
CA MET A 337 -29.22 -3.65 -9.76
C MET A 337 -28.27 -4.84 -10.00
N GLY A 338 -27.15 -4.62 -10.69
CA GLY A 338 -26.25 -5.68 -11.13
C GLY A 338 -26.74 -6.40 -12.40
N PRO A 339 -26.06 -7.47 -12.84
CA PRO A 339 -26.43 -8.19 -14.06
C PRO A 339 -27.75 -8.92 -13.89
N GLN A 340 -28.63 -8.83 -14.91
CA GLN A 340 -29.87 -9.58 -14.94
C GLN A 340 -29.63 -11.10 -14.91
N LYS A 341 -30.29 -11.79 -14.00
CA LYS A 341 -30.25 -13.26 -13.90
C LYS A 341 -31.24 -13.89 -14.86
N LYS A 342 -30.94 -13.91 -16.16
CA LYS A 342 -31.83 -14.49 -17.22
C LYS A 342 -32.11 -15.99 -17.07
N SER A 343 -31.32 -16.71 -16.23
CA SER A 343 -31.46 -18.14 -16.00
C SER A 343 -32.42 -18.50 -14.85
N ARG A 344 -32.96 -17.50 -14.12
CA ARG A 344 -33.89 -17.75 -13.03
C ARG A 344 -35.26 -18.15 -13.58
N VAL A 345 -35.71 -19.36 -13.33
CA VAL A 345 -37.07 -19.80 -13.60
C VAL A 345 -38.01 -19.16 -12.58
N VAL A 346 -38.79 -18.19 -12.97
CA VAL A 346 -39.82 -17.55 -12.14
C VAL A 346 -41.15 -18.16 -12.51
N THR A 347 -41.93 -18.65 -11.53
CA THR A 347 -43.25 -19.20 -11.79
C THR A 347 -44.22 -18.09 -12.17
N GLU A 348 -45.30 -18.43 -12.94
CA GLU A 348 -46.33 -17.44 -13.30
C GLU A 348 -47.06 -16.86 -12.06
N ALA A 349 -47.16 -17.64 -10.99
CA ALA A 349 -47.69 -17.17 -9.72
C ALA A 349 -46.80 -16.11 -9.08
N ASP A 350 -45.45 -16.33 -9.07
CA ASP A 350 -44.50 -15.37 -8.53
C ASP A 350 -44.47 -14.08 -9.35
N LYS A 351 -44.48 -14.19 -10.68
CA LYS A 351 -44.56 -13.03 -11.56
C LYS A 351 -45.77 -12.16 -11.27
N LYS A 352 -46.94 -12.82 -11.13
CA LYS A 352 -48.19 -12.14 -10.82
C LYS A 352 -48.14 -11.44 -9.47
N CYS A 353 -47.59 -12.11 -8.44
CA CYS A 353 -47.43 -11.55 -7.10
C CYS A 353 -46.49 -10.33 -7.14
N THR A 354 -45.33 -10.45 -7.77
CA THR A 354 -44.37 -9.34 -7.96
C THR A 354 -44.98 -8.18 -8.71
N ALA A 355 -45.71 -8.45 -9.81
CA ALA A 355 -46.36 -7.42 -10.60
C ALA A 355 -47.39 -6.59 -9.78
N TYR A 356 -48.19 -7.24 -8.94
CA TYR A 356 -49.09 -6.51 -8.03
C TYR A 356 -48.34 -5.71 -6.98
N HIS A 357 -47.23 -6.23 -6.46
CA HIS A 357 -46.40 -5.54 -5.48
C HIS A 357 -45.81 -4.27 -6.09
N GLU A 358 -45.13 -4.39 -7.22
CA GLU A 358 -44.51 -3.25 -7.91
C GLU A 358 -45.54 -2.23 -8.41
N ALA A 359 -46.71 -2.71 -8.90
CA ALA A 359 -47.82 -1.80 -9.27
C ALA A 359 -48.32 -1.01 -8.05
N GLY A 360 -48.37 -1.62 -6.87
CA GLY A 360 -48.70 -0.92 -5.62
C GLY A 360 -47.71 0.21 -5.31
N HIS A 361 -46.42 -0.04 -5.42
CA HIS A 361 -45.37 0.99 -5.24
C HIS A 361 -45.53 2.11 -6.29
N ALA A 362 -45.71 1.77 -7.55
CA ALA A 362 -45.86 2.74 -8.64
C ALA A 362 -47.08 3.65 -8.43
N ILE A 363 -48.25 3.08 -8.04
CA ILE A 363 -49.45 3.85 -7.74
C ILE A 363 -49.26 4.80 -6.59
N LEU A 364 -48.67 4.32 -5.46
CA LEU A 364 -48.40 5.16 -4.30
C LEU A 364 -47.41 6.29 -4.64
N ALA A 365 -46.31 5.97 -5.35
CA ALA A 365 -45.34 6.97 -5.78
C ALA A 365 -45.99 8.05 -6.68
N LYS A 366 -46.96 7.68 -7.54
CA LYS A 366 -47.68 8.62 -8.42
C LYS A 366 -48.71 9.49 -7.65
N LEU A 367 -49.28 8.97 -6.56
CA LEU A 367 -50.31 9.66 -5.79
C LEU A 367 -49.75 10.55 -4.69
N CYS A 368 -48.51 10.30 -4.21
CA CYS A 368 -47.88 11.12 -3.18
C CYS A 368 -47.30 12.40 -3.79
N GLU A 369 -47.68 13.55 -3.22
CA GLU A 369 -47.32 14.88 -3.75
C GLU A 369 -45.83 15.22 -3.70
N HIS A 370 -45.07 14.54 -2.83
CA HIS A 370 -43.64 14.82 -2.57
C HIS A 370 -42.71 13.77 -3.15
N ASN A 371 -43.23 12.85 -3.99
CA ASN A 371 -42.40 11.85 -4.65
C ASN A 371 -41.99 12.30 -6.05
N ASP A 372 -40.81 11.86 -6.47
CA ASP A 372 -40.38 11.96 -7.87
C ASP A 372 -41.26 11.12 -8.79
N ASN A 373 -41.32 11.52 -10.07
CA ASN A 373 -42.06 10.77 -11.05
C ASN A 373 -41.52 9.35 -11.21
N VAL A 374 -42.43 8.38 -11.23
CA VAL A 374 -42.08 6.99 -11.57
C VAL A 374 -41.50 6.95 -12.99
N HIS A 375 -40.31 6.45 -13.14
CA HIS A 375 -39.61 6.39 -14.42
C HIS A 375 -39.77 5.03 -15.10
N GLU A 376 -39.60 3.96 -14.31
CA GLU A 376 -39.68 2.59 -14.81
C GLU A 376 -40.24 1.68 -13.72
N VAL A 377 -41.00 0.67 -14.09
CA VAL A 377 -41.46 -0.41 -13.21
C VAL A 377 -41.02 -1.72 -13.87
N SER A 378 -40.26 -2.52 -13.17
CA SER A 378 -39.72 -3.78 -13.66
C SER A 378 -40.14 -4.96 -12.77
N ILE A 379 -40.44 -6.13 -13.37
CA ILE A 379 -40.81 -7.37 -12.66
C ILE A 379 -39.88 -8.53 -13.02
#